data_7bf8b9b1826dc3f979875ec40059b243
#
_entry.id   7bf8b9b1826dc3f979875ec40059b243
#
_cell.length_a   1.000
_cell.length_b   1.000
_cell.length_c   1.000
_cell.angle_alpha   90.00
_cell.angle_beta   90.00
_cell.angle_gamma   90.00
#
_symmetry.space_group_name_H-M   'P 1'
#
loop_
_entity.id
_entity.type
_entity.pdbx_description
1 polymer ?
#
loop_
_entity_poly.entity_id
_entity_poly.type
_entity_poly.pdbx_seq_one_letter_code
_entity_poly.pdbx_strand_id
1 'polypeptide(L)'
;TAFYTLSLHDALPISLRTQWLRALALELERLANHTGDIGALAGDVAFLPTSSACGKIRGDFLNLTALLCGNRFGRGWVRPGGHPLDLDAARSATLLKRLHGALADVGQAADWFWEAASVRARFEGVGTVSARQAGELGLVGLAARACGLVRDVRFDHPAGWYRFAQAPVAVWPSGDVYARARVRWLEIQRSGQFLDEQLGLPPDDEPATALGGAQGDALCVSLVEGWRGEVCHVALTDGAGRFRRYKIVDPSFHNWMGLAMALRGQAVSDFPICNKSFNLSYCGFDL
;
A
#
# COMPACT_ATOMS: atom_id res chain seq x y z
N THR A 1 27.78 -7.39 16.45
CA THR A 1 26.46 -6.77 16.48
C THR A 1 25.64 -7.43 15.39
N ALA A 2 24.77 -8.37 15.74
CA ALA A 2 23.92 -9.06 14.77
C ALA A 2 22.77 -8.11 14.41
N PHE A 3 22.70 -7.71 13.14
CA PHE A 3 21.55 -6.99 12.59
C PHE A 3 20.46 -8.03 12.33
N TYR A 4 19.49 -8.13 13.22
CA TYR A 4 18.26 -8.84 12.94
C TYR A 4 17.25 -7.82 12.46
N THR A 5 16.78 -7.96 11.23
CA THR A 5 15.52 -7.37 10.75
C THR A 5 14.37 -8.07 11.47
N LEU A 6 14.21 -7.76 12.74
CA LEU A 6 13.01 -8.15 13.48
C LEU A 6 12.00 -7.03 13.25
N SER A 7 10.93 -7.34 12.53
CA SER A 7 9.72 -6.54 12.62
C SER A 7 9.37 -6.33 14.09
N LEU A 8 8.91 -5.14 14.49
CA LEU A 8 8.31 -4.92 15.82
C LEU A 8 7.26 -5.99 16.13
N HIS A 9 6.72 -6.62 15.09
CA HIS A 9 5.77 -7.72 15.14
C HIS A 9 6.43 -9.07 15.46
N ASP A 10 7.72 -9.25 15.13
CA ASP A 10 8.45 -10.49 15.41
C ASP A 10 9.16 -10.47 16.80
N ALA A 11 9.31 -9.29 17.39
CA ALA A 11 9.85 -9.12 18.74
C ALA A 11 8.84 -9.52 19.85
N LEU A 12 7.56 -9.62 19.51
CA LEU A 12 6.48 -10.07 20.39
C LEU A 12 5.75 -11.22 19.69
N PRO A 13 5.45 -12.33 20.36
CA PRO A 13 4.68 -13.40 19.77
C PRO A 13 3.30 -12.87 19.37
N ILE A 14 3.03 -12.84 18.09
CA ILE A 14 1.73 -12.43 17.52
C ILE A 14 1.16 -13.66 16.83
N SER A 15 -0.11 -13.98 17.15
CA SER A 15 -0.79 -15.13 16.56
C SER A 15 -0.82 -15.06 15.02
N LEU A 16 -0.86 -16.20 14.35
CA LEU A 16 -1.00 -16.27 12.89
C LEU A 16 -2.31 -15.61 12.45
N ARG A 17 -3.38 -15.76 13.24
CA ARG A 17 -4.66 -15.10 12.97
C ARG A 17 -4.56 -13.58 12.99
N THR A 18 -3.82 -13.00 13.93
CA THR A 18 -3.53 -11.57 13.98
C THR A 18 -2.73 -11.12 12.75
N GLN A 19 -1.71 -11.88 12.34
CA GLN A 19 -0.91 -11.57 11.16
C GLN A 19 -1.76 -11.60 9.88
N TRP A 20 -2.62 -12.60 9.74
CA TRP A 20 -3.58 -12.73 8.66
C TRP A 20 -4.56 -11.55 8.61
N LEU A 21 -5.21 -11.20 9.72
CA LEU A 21 -6.12 -10.05 9.81
C LEU A 21 -5.44 -8.73 9.42
N ARG A 22 -4.19 -8.53 9.82
CA ARG A 22 -3.40 -7.34 9.46
C ARG A 22 -3.09 -7.29 7.96
N ALA A 23 -2.76 -8.42 7.35
CA ALA A 23 -2.54 -8.50 5.91
C ALA A 23 -3.82 -8.19 5.12
N LEU A 24 -4.98 -8.73 5.53
CA LEU A 24 -6.27 -8.39 4.93
C LEU A 24 -6.55 -6.89 4.99
N ALA A 25 -6.33 -6.27 6.16
CA ALA A 25 -6.56 -4.83 6.35
C ALA A 25 -5.64 -3.99 5.46
N LEU A 26 -4.37 -4.38 5.32
CA LEU A 26 -3.38 -3.68 4.49
C LEU A 26 -3.74 -3.75 3.00
N GLU A 27 -4.20 -4.90 2.51
CA GLU A 27 -4.62 -5.02 1.11
C GLU A 27 -5.96 -4.32 0.84
N LEU A 28 -6.90 -4.27 1.78
CA LEU A 28 -8.11 -3.44 1.67
C LEU A 28 -7.77 -1.95 1.61
N GLU A 29 -6.81 -1.49 2.42
CA GLU A 29 -6.31 -0.12 2.37
C GLU A 29 -5.68 0.20 1.01
N ARG A 30 -4.89 -0.71 0.46
CA ARG A 30 -4.28 -0.59 -0.87
C ARG A 30 -5.34 -0.46 -1.95
N LEU A 31 -6.35 -1.33 -1.96
CA LEU A 31 -7.48 -1.27 -2.90
C LEU A 31 -8.18 0.09 -2.85
N ALA A 32 -8.52 0.57 -1.65
CA ALA A 32 -9.21 1.84 -1.47
C ALA A 32 -8.39 3.04 -1.98
N ASN A 33 -7.08 3.06 -1.68
CA ASN A 33 -6.22 4.18 -2.05
C ASN A 33 -5.88 4.16 -3.54
N HIS A 34 -5.53 3.01 -4.12
CA HIS A 34 -5.25 2.92 -5.55
C HIS A 34 -6.47 3.22 -6.42
N THR A 35 -7.66 2.77 -6.00
CA THR A 35 -8.91 3.14 -6.68
C THR A 35 -9.15 4.66 -6.62
N GLY A 36 -8.94 5.26 -5.45
CA GLY A 36 -9.02 6.71 -5.30
C GLY A 36 -8.02 7.47 -6.16
N ASP A 37 -6.80 6.95 -6.29
CA ASP A 37 -5.74 7.56 -7.10
C ASP A 37 -6.04 7.49 -8.59
N ILE A 38 -6.53 6.35 -9.10
CA ILE A 38 -6.99 6.22 -10.49
C ILE A 38 -8.13 7.22 -10.77
N GLY A 39 -9.09 7.33 -9.85
CA GLY A 39 -10.19 8.29 -9.97
C GLY A 39 -9.71 9.75 -10.00
N ALA A 40 -8.70 10.08 -9.18
CA ALA A 40 -8.13 11.42 -9.15
C ALA A 40 -7.30 11.74 -10.41
N LEU A 41 -6.51 10.77 -10.91
CA LEU A 41 -5.79 10.89 -12.18
C LEU A 41 -6.76 11.08 -13.37
N ALA A 42 -7.90 10.38 -13.36
CA ALA A 42 -8.95 10.57 -14.33
C ALA A 42 -9.55 11.99 -14.25
N GLY A 43 -9.73 12.51 -13.03
CA GLY A 43 -10.20 13.88 -12.79
C GLY A 43 -9.25 14.94 -13.33
N ASP A 44 -7.93 14.76 -13.15
CA ASP A 44 -6.89 15.69 -13.63
C ASP A 44 -6.84 15.83 -15.15
N VAL A 45 -7.35 14.84 -15.89
CA VAL A 45 -7.50 14.89 -17.36
C VAL A 45 -8.95 15.06 -17.80
N ALA A 46 -9.83 15.47 -16.89
CA ALA A 46 -11.26 15.71 -17.12
C ALA A 46 -12.03 14.47 -17.65
N PHE A 47 -11.54 13.26 -17.34
CA PHE A 47 -12.24 12.02 -17.68
C PHE A 47 -13.21 11.63 -16.53
N LEU A 48 -14.34 12.33 -16.49
CA LEU A 48 -15.31 12.29 -15.38
C LEU A 48 -15.99 10.94 -15.13
N PRO A 49 -16.29 10.08 -16.13
CA PRO A 49 -16.92 8.78 -15.88
C PRO A 49 -16.14 7.93 -14.90
N THR A 50 -14.84 7.66 -15.17
CA THR A 50 -13.97 6.90 -14.27
C THR A 50 -13.73 7.63 -12.96
N SER A 51 -13.56 8.96 -12.97
CA SER A 51 -13.36 9.74 -11.76
C SER A 51 -14.53 9.58 -10.79
N SER A 52 -15.76 9.72 -11.27
CA SER A 52 -16.98 9.56 -10.46
C SER A 52 -17.17 8.13 -9.96
N ALA A 53 -17.00 7.13 -10.86
CA ALA A 53 -17.13 5.72 -10.50
C ALA A 53 -16.12 5.32 -9.42
N CYS A 54 -14.83 5.66 -9.58
CA CYS A 54 -13.79 5.37 -8.60
C CYS A 54 -14.03 6.04 -7.25
N GLY A 55 -14.63 7.24 -7.25
CA GLY A 55 -15.02 7.92 -6.00
C GLY A 55 -16.04 7.11 -5.17
N LYS A 56 -17.06 6.55 -5.81
CA LYS A 56 -18.04 5.63 -5.18
C LYS A 56 -17.35 4.34 -4.71
N ILE A 57 -16.62 3.66 -5.62
CA ILE A 57 -16.02 2.34 -5.37
C ILE A 57 -14.98 2.41 -4.25
N ARG A 58 -14.22 3.51 -4.16
CA ARG A 58 -13.34 3.76 -3.00
C ARG A 58 -14.12 3.74 -1.69
N GLY A 59 -15.33 4.31 -1.68
CA GLY A 59 -16.25 4.25 -0.53
C GLY A 59 -16.64 2.82 -0.18
N ASP A 60 -16.85 1.97 -1.18
CA ASP A 60 -17.18 0.56 -0.96
C ASP A 60 -16.00 -0.19 -0.34
N PHE A 61 -14.75 -0.03 -0.83
CA PHE A 61 -13.56 -0.61 -0.20
C PHE A 61 -13.34 -0.11 1.24
N LEU A 62 -13.56 1.19 1.50
CA LEU A 62 -13.49 1.72 2.87
C LEU A 62 -14.56 1.12 3.79
N ASN A 63 -15.73 0.78 3.26
CA ASN A 63 -16.78 0.09 4.02
C ASN A 63 -16.41 -1.38 4.28
N LEU A 64 -15.65 -2.04 3.39
CA LEU A 64 -15.04 -3.35 3.68
C LEU A 64 -14.01 -3.26 4.81
N THR A 65 -13.17 -2.23 4.81
CA THR A 65 -12.27 -1.96 5.93
C THR A 65 -13.05 -1.75 7.22
N ALA A 66 -14.17 -1.02 7.19
CA ALA A 66 -15.02 -0.85 8.37
C ALA A 66 -15.64 -2.18 8.84
N LEU A 67 -16.02 -3.06 7.93
CA LEU A 67 -16.54 -4.39 8.25
C LEU A 67 -15.49 -5.26 8.95
N LEU A 68 -14.23 -5.18 8.54
CA LEU A 68 -13.10 -5.88 9.15
C LEU A 68 -12.64 -5.24 10.46
N CYS A 69 -12.37 -3.94 10.43
CA CYS A 69 -11.67 -3.22 11.50
C CYS A 69 -12.58 -2.43 12.45
N GLY A 70 -13.89 -2.34 12.17
CA GLY A 70 -14.81 -1.45 12.91
C GLY A 70 -14.65 0.04 12.59
N ASN A 71 -13.70 0.42 11.72
CA ASN A 71 -13.43 1.80 11.29
C ASN A 71 -12.98 1.83 9.84
N ARG A 72 -13.49 2.78 9.03
CA ARG A 72 -13.18 2.90 7.58
C ARG A 72 -11.70 3.09 7.26
N PHE A 73 -10.91 3.60 8.20
CA PHE A 73 -9.48 3.90 8.05
C PHE A 73 -8.60 3.01 8.94
N GLY A 74 -9.15 1.95 9.54
CA GLY A 74 -8.40 1.04 10.39
C GLY A 74 -7.81 1.68 11.66
N ARG A 75 -8.35 2.80 12.13
CA ARG A 75 -7.83 3.48 13.33
C ARG A 75 -7.90 2.58 14.56
N GLY A 76 -6.77 2.46 15.26
CA GLY A 76 -6.66 1.60 16.43
C GLY A 76 -6.73 0.11 16.13
N TRP A 77 -6.60 -0.28 14.85
CA TRP A 77 -6.60 -1.67 14.41
C TRP A 77 -5.32 -2.38 14.82
N VAL A 78 -4.16 -1.84 14.46
CA VAL A 78 -2.87 -2.40 14.86
C VAL A 78 -2.61 -2.03 16.33
N ARG A 79 -2.57 -3.05 17.19
CA ARG A 79 -2.30 -2.92 18.63
C ARG A 79 -1.25 -3.93 19.05
N PRO A 80 -0.43 -3.61 20.06
CA PRO A 80 0.37 -4.62 20.70
C PRO A 80 -0.49 -5.78 21.19
N GLY A 81 -0.07 -7.02 20.95
CA GLY A 81 -0.77 -8.25 21.40
C GLY A 81 -1.92 -8.74 20.54
N GLY A 82 -2.38 -8.00 19.54
CA GLY A 82 -3.44 -8.51 18.65
C GLY A 82 -4.55 -7.54 18.31
N HIS A 83 -5.78 -8.05 18.12
CA HIS A 83 -6.94 -7.30 17.69
C HIS A 83 -8.11 -7.40 18.68
N PRO A 84 -8.90 -6.31 18.81
CA PRO A 84 -10.11 -6.34 19.62
C PRO A 84 -11.29 -7.03 18.93
N LEU A 85 -11.22 -7.23 17.63
CA LEU A 85 -12.27 -7.80 16.79
C LEU A 85 -11.72 -8.98 16.01
N ASP A 86 -12.48 -10.04 15.91
CA ASP A 86 -12.19 -11.18 15.04
C ASP A 86 -13.14 -11.20 13.83
N LEU A 87 -12.77 -11.95 12.80
CA LEU A 87 -13.55 -12.13 11.58
C LEU A 87 -14.17 -13.54 11.58
N ASP A 88 -15.46 -13.62 11.93
CA ASP A 88 -16.22 -14.86 11.84
C ASP A 88 -16.56 -15.25 10.40
N ALA A 89 -17.02 -16.47 10.19
CA ALA A 89 -17.34 -17.02 8.87
C ALA A 89 -18.44 -16.23 8.15
N ALA A 90 -19.46 -15.72 8.87
CA ALA A 90 -20.56 -14.97 8.27
C ALA A 90 -20.09 -13.59 7.77
N ARG A 91 -19.26 -12.91 8.56
CA ARG A 91 -18.65 -11.63 8.18
C ARG A 91 -17.64 -11.83 7.04
N SER A 92 -16.84 -12.92 7.06
CA SER A 92 -15.91 -13.27 5.98
C SER A 92 -16.65 -13.47 4.66
N ALA A 93 -17.75 -14.25 4.65
CA ALA A 93 -18.59 -14.45 3.47
C ALA A 93 -19.21 -13.14 2.96
N THR A 94 -19.65 -12.26 3.86
CA THR A 94 -20.20 -10.95 3.52
C THR A 94 -19.11 -10.05 2.89
N LEU A 95 -17.90 -10.06 3.45
CA LEU A 95 -16.76 -9.30 2.97
C LEU A 95 -16.38 -9.77 1.57
N LEU A 96 -16.26 -11.08 1.35
CA LEU A 96 -15.93 -11.69 0.07
C LEU A 96 -16.94 -11.32 -1.03
N LYS A 97 -18.24 -11.47 -0.74
CA LYS A 97 -19.30 -11.11 -1.68
C LYS A 97 -19.23 -9.64 -2.11
N ARG A 98 -19.02 -8.73 -1.16
CA ARG A 98 -18.92 -7.29 -1.45
C ARG A 98 -17.61 -6.95 -2.16
N LEU A 99 -16.53 -7.64 -1.83
CA LEU A 99 -15.23 -7.50 -2.51
C LEU A 99 -15.36 -7.81 -4.00
N HIS A 100 -15.98 -8.93 -4.35
CA HIS A 100 -16.20 -9.31 -5.75
C HIS A 100 -17.02 -8.25 -6.52
N GLY A 101 -18.08 -7.70 -5.89
CA GLY A 101 -18.86 -6.61 -6.50
C GLY A 101 -18.01 -5.36 -6.75
N ALA A 102 -17.25 -4.92 -5.76
CA ALA A 102 -16.39 -3.74 -5.89
C ALA A 102 -15.24 -3.94 -6.90
N LEU A 103 -14.67 -5.16 -6.97
CA LEU A 103 -13.64 -5.50 -7.97
C LEU A 103 -14.21 -5.51 -9.40
N ALA A 104 -15.42 -6.00 -9.61
CA ALA A 104 -16.10 -5.94 -10.92
C ALA A 104 -16.36 -4.48 -11.32
N ASP A 105 -16.88 -3.66 -10.39
CA ASP A 105 -17.16 -2.24 -10.66
C ASP A 105 -15.88 -1.45 -11.00
N VAL A 106 -14.78 -1.67 -10.27
CA VAL A 106 -13.50 -0.99 -10.57
C VAL A 106 -12.87 -1.50 -11.86
N GLY A 107 -13.08 -2.78 -12.21
CA GLY A 107 -12.70 -3.34 -13.51
C GLY A 107 -13.32 -2.57 -14.64
N GLN A 108 -14.64 -2.42 -14.62
CA GLN A 108 -15.37 -1.67 -15.65
C GLN A 108 -14.92 -0.20 -15.73
N ALA A 109 -14.73 0.46 -14.59
CA ALA A 109 -14.26 1.85 -14.56
C ALA A 109 -12.84 2.00 -15.12
N ALA A 110 -11.98 1.00 -14.91
CA ALA A 110 -10.63 0.96 -15.44
C ALA A 110 -10.62 0.69 -16.96
N ASP A 111 -11.47 -0.19 -17.47
CA ASP A 111 -11.56 -0.45 -18.91
C ASP A 111 -11.90 0.83 -19.69
N TRP A 112 -12.91 1.59 -19.25
CA TRP A 112 -13.22 2.90 -19.85
C TRP A 112 -12.02 3.85 -19.86
N PHE A 113 -11.23 3.83 -18.78
CA PHE A 113 -10.08 4.70 -18.62
C PHE A 113 -8.93 4.34 -19.57
N TRP A 114 -8.64 3.04 -19.72
CA TRP A 114 -7.54 2.58 -20.57
C TRP A 114 -7.87 2.64 -22.07
N GLU A 115 -9.14 2.54 -22.45
CA GLU A 115 -9.58 2.63 -23.83
C GLU A 115 -9.62 4.07 -24.36
N ALA A 116 -9.71 5.06 -23.48
CA ALA A 116 -9.82 6.46 -23.85
C ALA A 116 -8.49 7.00 -24.43
N ALA A 117 -8.46 7.27 -25.74
CA ALA A 117 -7.28 7.81 -26.42
C ALA A 117 -6.83 9.16 -25.85
N SER A 118 -7.77 10.01 -25.40
CA SER A 118 -7.48 11.29 -24.74
C SER A 118 -6.72 11.12 -23.41
N VAL A 119 -7.04 10.09 -22.64
CA VAL A 119 -6.32 9.75 -21.40
C VAL A 119 -4.90 9.29 -21.72
N ARG A 120 -4.76 8.36 -22.65
CA ARG A 120 -3.45 7.84 -23.05
C ARG A 120 -2.53 8.94 -23.56
N ALA A 121 -3.03 9.83 -24.40
CA ALA A 121 -2.26 10.96 -24.94
C ALA A 121 -1.73 11.92 -23.84
N ARG A 122 -2.39 11.98 -22.68
CA ARG A 122 -1.98 12.80 -21.53
C ARG A 122 -1.09 12.06 -20.56
N PHE A 123 -0.98 10.72 -20.63
CA PHE A 123 -0.28 9.88 -19.67
C PHE A 123 1.03 9.32 -20.23
N GLU A 124 1.02 8.89 -21.50
CA GLU A 124 2.15 8.26 -22.15
C GLU A 124 3.28 9.28 -22.41
N GLY A 125 4.49 8.96 -21.96
CA GLY A 125 5.67 9.79 -22.11
C GLY A 125 5.73 11.04 -21.22
N VAL A 126 4.70 11.30 -20.41
CA VAL A 126 4.68 12.47 -19.52
C VAL A 126 5.31 12.14 -18.17
N GLY A 127 6.23 13.00 -17.72
CA GLY A 127 6.87 12.87 -16.40
C GLY A 127 7.69 11.59 -16.27
N THR A 128 8.50 11.25 -17.27
CA THR A 128 9.27 10.01 -17.32
C THR A 128 10.50 10.08 -16.41
N VAL A 129 10.69 9.03 -15.60
CA VAL A 129 11.90 8.75 -14.81
C VAL A 129 12.43 7.39 -15.23
N SER A 130 13.70 7.35 -15.67
CA SER A 130 14.32 6.09 -16.10
C SER A 130 14.63 5.16 -14.93
N ALA A 131 14.75 3.85 -15.19
CA ALA A 131 15.14 2.86 -14.18
C ALA A 131 16.50 3.22 -13.51
N ARG A 132 17.46 3.75 -14.29
CA ARG A 132 18.75 4.19 -13.76
C ARG A 132 18.56 5.34 -12.76
N GLN A 133 17.83 6.39 -13.13
CA GLN A 133 17.55 7.53 -12.24
C GLN A 133 16.79 7.07 -10.98
N ALA A 134 15.79 6.20 -11.14
CA ALA A 134 15.06 5.65 -10.02
C ALA A 134 15.96 4.87 -9.03
N GLY A 135 16.92 4.10 -9.55
CA GLY A 135 17.93 3.40 -8.75
C GLY A 135 18.90 4.33 -8.04
N GLU A 136 19.45 5.32 -8.76
CA GLU A 136 20.41 6.31 -8.22
C GLU A 136 19.77 7.21 -7.14
N LEU A 137 18.49 7.57 -7.29
CA LEU A 137 17.73 8.36 -6.33
C LEU A 137 17.20 7.53 -5.16
N GLY A 138 17.27 6.22 -5.22
CA GLY A 138 16.73 5.34 -4.19
C GLY A 138 15.21 5.36 -4.10
N LEU A 139 14.50 5.48 -5.24
CA LEU A 139 13.04 5.45 -5.25
C LEU A 139 12.52 4.11 -4.70
N VAL A 140 11.39 4.17 -4.00
CA VAL A 140 10.76 3.02 -3.36
C VAL A 140 9.32 2.84 -3.80
N GLY A 141 8.78 1.66 -3.56
CA GLY A 141 7.38 1.36 -3.77
C GLY A 141 6.90 1.54 -5.21
N LEU A 142 5.70 2.04 -5.35
CA LEU A 142 5.04 2.26 -6.65
C LEU A 142 5.88 3.12 -7.61
N ALA A 143 6.56 4.16 -7.12
CA ALA A 143 7.39 5.02 -7.96
C ALA A 143 8.58 4.26 -8.58
N ALA A 144 9.22 3.38 -7.81
CA ALA A 144 10.28 2.50 -8.28
C ALA A 144 9.75 1.44 -9.26
N ARG A 145 8.64 0.79 -8.92
CA ARG A 145 8.02 -0.26 -9.74
C ARG A 145 7.52 0.25 -11.09
N ALA A 146 7.06 1.51 -11.15
CA ALA A 146 6.69 2.17 -12.40
C ALA A 146 7.89 2.46 -13.33
N CYS A 147 9.11 2.41 -12.81
CA CYS A 147 10.37 2.52 -13.56
C CYS A 147 11.00 1.16 -13.89
N GLY A 148 10.30 0.05 -13.65
CA GLY A 148 10.78 -1.30 -13.92
C GLY A 148 11.62 -1.93 -12.80
N LEU A 149 11.78 -1.29 -11.64
CA LEU A 149 12.51 -1.86 -10.51
C LEU A 149 11.61 -2.81 -9.71
N VAL A 150 12.05 -4.05 -9.58
CA VAL A 150 11.35 -5.06 -8.77
C VAL A 150 11.72 -4.83 -7.31
N ARG A 151 10.97 -3.97 -6.62
CA ARG A 151 11.13 -3.65 -5.19
C ARG A 151 9.77 -3.64 -4.51
N ASP A 152 9.59 -4.57 -3.58
CA ASP A 152 8.37 -4.68 -2.76
C ASP A 152 8.73 -5.36 -1.44
N VAL A 153 8.49 -4.69 -0.33
CA VAL A 153 8.83 -5.20 1.00
C VAL A 153 8.12 -6.53 1.29
N ARG A 154 6.92 -6.73 0.75
CA ARG A 154 6.17 -8.00 0.91
C ARG A 154 6.91 -9.19 0.30
N PHE A 155 7.76 -8.93 -0.71
CA PHE A 155 8.55 -9.94 -1.43
C PHE A 155 10.02 -9.96 -0.96
N ASP A 156 10.66 -8.78 -0.86
CA ASP A 156 12.10 -8.66 -0.55
C ASP A 156 12.39 -8.95 0.93
N HIS A 157 11.46 -8.56 1.82
CA HIS A 157 11.56 -8.69 3.27
C HIS A 157 10.23 -9.16 3.88
N PRO A 158 9.73 -10.36 3.51
CA PRO A 158 8.41 -10.81 3.92
C PRO A 158 8.31 -10.92 5.44
N ALA A 159 7.35 -10.20 6.01
CA ALA A 159 7.04 -10.21 7.43
C ALA A 159 5.57 -10.59 7.67
N GLY A 160 5.26 -11.06 8.86
CA GLY A 160 3.90 -11.45 9.22
C GLY A 160 3.34 -12.50 8.27
N TRP A 161 2.11 -12.31 7.83
CA TRP A 161 1.40 -13.25 6.95
C TRP A 161 2.03 -13.39 5.55
N TYR A 162 2.76 -12.38 5.07
CA TYR A 162 3.42 -12.44 3.75
C TYR A 162 4.57 -13.45 3.67
N ARG A 163 4.97 -14.07 4.79
CA ARG A 163 5.86 -15.24 4.81
C ARG A 163 5.19 -16.52 4.30
N PHE A 164 3.87 -16.57 4.34
CA PHE A 164 3.06 -17.75 3.98
C PHE A 164 2.27 -17.55 2.71
N ALA A 165 1.89 -16.30 2.39
CA ALA A 165 1.10 -15.95 1.24
C ALA A 165 1.69 -14.70 0.57
N GLN A 166 2.01 -14.81 -0.72
CA GLN A 166 2.66 -13.73 -1.47
C GLN A 166 1.72 -13.18 -2.55
N ALA A 167 1.70 -11.85 -2.70
CA ALA A 167 1.14 -11.20 -3.88
C ALA A 167 2.28 -10.95 -4.90
N PRO A 168 2.14 -11.32 -6.18
CA PRO A 168 3.16 -11.07 -7.19
C PRO A 168 3.49 -9.57 -7.32
N VAL A 169 4.76 -9.21 -7.49
CA VAL A 169 5.18 -7.80 -7.57
C VAL A 169 4.69 -7.16 -8.87
N ALA A 170 3.93 -6.05 -8.75
CA ALA A 170 3.43 -5.29 -9.88
C ALA A 170 4.51 -4.35 -10.44
N VAL A 171 4.89 -4.49 -11.70
CA VAL A 171 5.95 -3.70 -12.34
C VAL A 171 5.49 -3.21 -13.72
N TRP A 172 5.91 -1.99 -14.08
CA TRP A 172 5.73 -1.43 -15.43
C TRP A 172 6.97 -0.57 -15.79
N PRO A 173 7.57 -0.73 -17.00
CA PRO A 173 8.92 -0.21 -17.22
C PRO A 173 9.00 1.22 -17.79
N SER A 174 7.90 1.86 -18.24
CA SER A 174 7.98 3.13 -18.98
C SER A 174 8.33 4.35 -18.10
N GLY A 175 8.17 4.29 -16.79
CA GLY A 175 8.58 5.33 -15.84
C GLY A 175 7.76 6.63 -15.88
N ASP A 176 6.71 6.71 -16.66
CA ASP A 176 5.87 7.88 -16.88
C ASP A 176 4.59 7.87 -16.02
N VAL A 177 3.71 8.83 -16.24
CA VAL A 177 2.39 8.88 -15.57
C VAL A 177 1.60 7.61 -15.87
N TYR A 178 1.65 7.12 -17.12
CA TYR A 178 0.97 5.88 -17.53
C TYR A 178 1.47 4.69 -16.72
N ALA A 179 2.78 4.52 -16.58
CA ALA A 179 3.36 3.44 -15.78
C ALA A 179 2.88 3.48 -14.32
N ARG A 180 2.92 4.68 -13.69
CA ARG A 180 2.47 4.84 -12.31
C ARG A 180 0.98 4.53 -12.12
N ALA A 181 0.15 4.84 -13.11
CA ALA A 181 -1.26 4.47 -13.13
C ALA A 181 -1.46 2.96 -13.36
N ARG A 182 -0.68 2.35 -14.29
CA ARG A 182 -0.74 0.90 -14.59
C ARG A 182 -0.31 0.03 -13.42
N VAL A 183 0.74 0.43 -12.68
CA VAL A 183 1.16 -0.29 -11.47
C VAL A 183 0.03 -0.29 -10.42
N ARG A 184 -0.67 0.84 -10.21
CA ARG A 184 -1.85 0.88 -9.32
C ARG A 184 -2.93 -0.10 -9.75
N TRP A 185 -3.23 -0.12 -11.04
CA TRP A 185 -4.22 -1.06 -11.58
C TRP A 185 -3.82 -2.52 -11.35
N LEU A 186 -2.57 -2.87 -11.65
CA LEU A 186 -2.05 -4.20 -11.39
C LEU A 186 -2.08 -4.57 -9.91
N GLU A 187 -1.80 -3.62 -9.02
CA GLU A 187 -1.88 -3.85 -7.57
C GLU A 187 -3.33 -4.03 -7.10
N ILE A 188 -4.31 -3.32 -7.68
CA ILE A 188 -5.73 -3.56 -7.40
C ILE A 188 -6.10 -5.01 -7.73
N GLN A 189 -5.72 -5.49 -8.91
CA GLN A 189 -6.00 -6.87 -9.33
C GLN A 189 -5.35 -7.90 -8.39
N ARG A 190 -4.06 -7.72 -8.05
CA ARG A 190 -3.29 -8.65 -7.21
C ARG A 190 -3.73 -8.62 -5.76
N SER A 191 -4.03 -7.46 -5.21
CA SER A 191 -4.60 -7.34 -3.85
C SER A 191 -6.01 -7.94 -3.78
N GLY A 192 -6.81 -7.78 -4.83
CA GLY A 192 -8.12 -8.42 -4.94
C GLY A 192 -8.02 -9.94 -4.94
N GLN A 193 -7.12 -10.51 -5.75
CA GLN A 193 -6.85 -11.94 -5.78
C GLN A 193 -6.31 -12.45 -4.43
N PHE A 194 -5.36 -11.75 -3.82
CA PHE A 194 -4.84 -12.11 -2.50
C PHE A 194 -5.95 -12.18 -1.45
N LEU A 195 -6.84 -11.18 -1.42
CA LEU A 195 -7.96 -11.15 -0.48
C LEU A 195 -8.95 -12.29 -0.74
N ASP A 196 -9.24 -12.59 -2.01
CA ASP A 196 -10.12 -13.70 -2.40
C ASP A 196 -9.60 -15.04 -1.89
N GLU A 197 -8.32 -15.31 -2.12
CA GLU A 197 -7.65 -16.53 -1.67
C GLU A 197 -7.58 -16.62 -0.14
N GLN A 198 -7.18 -15.54 0.53
CA GLN A 198 -6.90 -15.56 1.95
C GLN A 198 -8.17 -15.56 2.83
N LEU A 199 -9.26 -14.94 2.38
CA LEU A 199 -10.52 -14.93 3.12
C LEU A 199 -11.14 -16.31 3.29
N GLY A 200 -10.81 -17.26 2.40
CA GLY A 200 -11.25 -18.65 2.47
C GLY A 200 -10.42 -19.53 3.41
N LEU A 201 -9.28 -19.05 3.92
CA LEU A 201 -8.29 -19.86 4.64
C LEU A 201 -7.88 -19.21 5.98
N PRO A 202 -8.82 -18.94 6.90
CA PRO A 202 -8.49 -18.34 8.18
C PRO A 202 -7.63 -19.30 9.03
N PRO A 203 -6.53 -18.82 9.68
CA PRO A 203 -5.80 -19.62 10.65
C PRO A 203 -6.66 -19.98 11.87
N ASP A 204 -6.39 -21.15 12.43
CA ASP A 204 -7.14 -21.71 13.57
C ASP A 204 -6.44 -21.40 14.90
N ASP A 205 -6.13 -20.12 15.15
CA ASP A 205 -5.58 -19.65 16.42
C ASP A 205 -6.24 -18.35 16.89
N GLU A 206 -6.08 -18.04 18.17
CA GLU A 206 -6.73 -16.89 18.80
C GLU A 206 -6.16 -15.57 18.27
N PRO A 207 -7.02 -14.51 18.08
CA PRO A 207 -6.58 -13.23 17.51
C PRO A 207 -5.78 -12.35 18.48
N ALA A 208 -5.51 -12.81 19.68
CA ALA A 208 -4.78 -12.06 20.71
C ALA A 208 -3.70 -12.91 21.37
N THR A 209 -2.60 -12.28 21.74
CA THR A 209 -1.49 -12.88 22.46
C THR A 209 -1.13 -12.05 23.68
N ALA A 210 -0.82 -12.68 24.79
CA ALA A 210 -0.35 -11.99 25.99
C ALA A 210 0.99 -11.27 25.71
N LEU A 211 1.06 -10.01 26.13
CA LEU A 211 2.26 -9.18 25.93
C LEU A 211 3.22 -9.30 27.09
N GLY A 212 4.51 -9.52 26.78
CA GLY A 212 5.62 -9.19 27.66
C GLY A 212 6.03 -7.71 27.54
N GLY A 213 6.94 -7.25 28.42
CA GLY A 213 7.61 -5.96 28.23
C GLY A 213 8.54 -5.98 27.02
N ALA A 214 8.81 -4.80 26.43
CA ALA A 214 9.81 -4.70 25.38
C ALA A 214 11.21 -4.98 25.94
N GLN A 215 12.08 -5.57 25.12
CA GLN A 215 13.45 -5.86 25.49
C GLN A 215 14.23 -4.57 25.77
N GLY A 216 15.04 -4.55 26.84
CA GLY A 216 15.93 -3.43 27.15
C GLY A 216 17.13 -3.36 26.22
N ASP A 217 17.64 -2.13 26.00
CA ASP A 217 18.84 -1.82 25.19
C ASP A 217 18.82 -2.46 23.79
N ALA A 218 17.65 -2.45 23.16
CA ALA A 218 17.40 -3.07 21.87
C ALA A 218 17.18 -2.05 20.74
N LEU A 219 17.61 -2.42 19.52
CA LEU A 219 17.25 -1.77 18.26
C LEU A 219 16.28 -2.67 17.50
N CYS A 220 15.16 -2.12 17.09
CA CYS A 220 14.21 -2.79 16.21
C CYS A 220 13.96 -1.95 14.95
N VAL A 221 14.01 -2.60 13.79
CA VAL A 221 13.64 -2.01 12.49
C VAL A 221 12.52 -2.85 11.90
N SER A 222 11.44 -2.19 11.48
CA SER A 222 10.29 -2.83 10.84
C SER A 222 9.99 -2.15 9.51
N LEU A 223 9.82 -2.95 8.47
CA LEU A 223 9.45 -2.51 7.13
C LEU A 223 8.05 -3.03 6.80
N VAL A 224 7.22 -2.16 6.22
CA VAL A 224 5.88 -2.50 5.72
C VAL A 224 5.68 -1.87 4.36
N GLU A 225 5.20 -2.64 3.38
CA GLU A 225 4.83 -2.08 2.08
C GLU A 225 3.46 -1.40 2.16
N GLY A 226 3.45 -0.12 2.42
CA GLY A 226 2.26 0.72 2.29
C GLY A 226 1.87 0.90 0.81
N TRP A 227 0.70 1.51 0.55
CA TRP A 227 0.23 1.74 -0.83
C TRP A 227 1.09 2.77 -1.62
N ARG A 228 1.88 3.61 -0.92
CA ARG A 228 2.89 4.50 -1.54
C ARG A 228 4.26 3.83 -1.68
N GLY A 229 4.53 2.77 -0.90
CA GLY A 229 5.81 2.08 -0.86
C GLY A 229 6.25 1.72 0.55
N GLU A 230 7.53 1.49 0.71
CA GLU A 230 8.19 1.09 1.95
C GLU A 230 8.01 2.13 3.06
N VAL A 231 7.35 1.74 4.14
CA VAL A 231 7.30 2.48 5.41
C VAL A 231 8.27 1.82 6.38
N CYS A 232 9.25 2.58 6.87
CA CYS A 232 10.25 2.09 7.82
C CYS A 232 9.99 2.66 9.22
N HIS A 233 9.93 1.79 10.22
CA HIS A 233 9.88 2.15 11.63
C HIS A 233 11.17 1.72 12.32
N VAL A 234 11.81 2.63 13.05
CA VAL A 234 13.01 2.35 13.83
C VAL A 234 12.72 2.71 15.29
N ALA A 235 12.92 1.74 16.19
CA ALA A 235 12.75 1.91 17.62
C ALA A 235 14.04 1.56 18.37
N LEU A 236 14.42 2.41 19.32
CA LEU A 236 15.49 2.17 20.28
C LEU A 236 14.90 2.15 21.68
N THR A 237 15.21 1.13 22.48
CA THR A 237 14.82 1.06 23.89
C THR A 237 15.96 1.38 24.83
N ASP A 238 15.64 1.83 26.05
CA ASP A 238 16.56 1.93 27.19
C ASP A 238 16.65 0.59 27.94
N GLY A 239 17.51 0.50 28.93
CA GLY A 239 17.69 -0.72 29.74
C GLY A 239 16.43 -1.21 30.47
N ALA A 240 15.40 -0.36 30.60
CA ALA A 240 14.10 -0.71 31.16
C ALA A 240 13.04 -1.08 30.09
N GLY A 241 13.42 -1.17 28.81
CA GLY A 241 12.51 -1.48 27.72
C GLY A 241 11.58 -0.34 27.28
N ARG A 242 11.82 0.91 27.72
CA ARG A 242 11.06 2.07 27.29
C ARG A 242 11.68 2.67 26.05
N PHE A 243 10.85 3.26 25.13
CA PHE A 243 11.37 3.91 23.94
C PHE A 243 12.27 5.09 24.29
N ARG A 244 13.57 4.97 23.96
CA ARG A 244 14.55 6.06 24.01
C ARG A 244 14.44 6.94 22.76
N ARG A 245 14.20 6.31 21.58
CA ARG A 245 13.95 6.98 20.30
C ARG A 245 12.97 6.15 19.46
N TYR A 246 12.16 6.85 18.69
CA TYR A 246 11.30 6.27 17.69
C TYR A 246 11.29 7.15 16.45
N LYS A 247 11.55 6.56 15.28
CA LYS A 247 11.57 7.27 14.00
C LYS A 247 10.73 6.49 12.99
N ILE A 248 9.92 7.22 12.22
CA ILE A 248 9.21 6.72 11.06
C ILE A 248 9.81 7.37 9.83
N VAL A 249 10.00 6.59 8.75
CA VAL A 249 10.36 7.09 7.43
C VAL A 249 9.25 6.68 6.47
N ASP A 250 8.56 7.69 5.94
CA ASP A 250 7.50 7.53 4.93
C ASP A 250 8.15 7.36 3.54
N PRO A 251 7.60 6.54 2.64
CA PRO A 251 8.11 6.38 1.27
C PRO A 251 8.16 7.69 0.48
N SER A 252 7.34 8.69 0.83
CA SER A 252 7.37 10.01 0.20
C SER A 252 8.71 10.72 0.39
N PHE A 253 9.41 10.49 1.51
CA PHE A 253 10.75 11.04 1.74
C PHE A 253 11.70 10.65 0.62
N HIS A 254 11.70 9.39 0.20
CA HIS A 254 12.55 8.89 -0.89
C HIS A 254 12.09 9.36 -2.28
N ASN A 255 10.77 9.55 -2.47
CA ASN A 255 10.17 9.72 -3.79
C ASN A 255 10.04 11.19 -4.25
N TRP A 256 10.22 12.19 -3.37
CA TRP A 256 10.11 13.62 -3.73
C TRP A 256 11.10 14.03 -4.83
N MET A 257 12.35 13.55 -4.76
CA MET A 257 13.34 13.82 -5.81
C MET A 257 12.95 13.17 -7.13
N GLY A 258 12.27 12.02 -7.10
CA GLY A 258 11.70 11.39 -8.29
C GLY A 258 10.66 12.27 -8.98
N LEU A 259 9.76 12.90 -8.20
CA LEU A 259 8.81 13.88 -8.72
C LEU A 259 9.52 15.09 -9.32
N ALA A 260 10.51 15.65 -8.63
CA ALA A 260 11.29 16.77 -9.14
C ALA A 260 12.00 16.45 -10.48
N MET A 261 12.50 15.23 -10.64
CA MET A 261 13.09 14.77 -11.91
C MET A 261 12.03 14.56 -12.98
N ALA A 262 10.88 14.03 -12.64
CA ALA A 262 9.75 13.82 -13.56
C ALA A 262 9.22 15.13 -14.17
N LEU A 263 9.36 16.24 -13.45
CA LEU A 263 8.88 17.56 -13.89
C LEU A 263 9.86 18.28 -14.86
N ARG A 264 11.09 17.80 -14.99
CA ARG A 264 12.08 18.44 -15.88
C ARG A 264 11.71 18.29 -17.34
N GLY A 265 11.65 19.40 -18.04
CA GLY A 265 11.32 19.44 -19.47
C GLY A 265 9.84 19.22 -19.77
N GLN A 266 8.98 19.19 -18.75
CA GLN A 266 7.54 19.08 -18.92
C GLN A 266 6.87 20.45 -19.07
N ALA A 267 5.71 20.51 -19.72
CA ALA A 267 4.91 21.72 -19.74
C ALA A 267 4.31 22.02 -18.35
N VAL A 268 4.02 23.30 -18.08
CA VAL A 268 3.38 23.71 -16.82
C VAL A 268 2.05 22.97 -16.59
N SER A 269 1.31 22.71 -17.69
CA SER A 269 0.06 21.94 -17.67
C SER A 269 0.21 20.48 -17.24
N ASP A 270 1.43 19.93 -17.25
CA ASP A 270 1.69 18.54 -16.88
C ASP A 270 2.01 18.38 -15.37
N PHE A 271 2.25 19.51 -14.68
CA PHE A 271 2.53 19.49 -13.23
C PHE A 271 1.44 18.77 -12.41
N PRO A 272 0.14 19.09 -12.55
CA PRO A 272 -0.90 18.44 -11.74
C PRO A 272 -0.88 16.92 -11.88
N ILE A 273 -0.84 16.42 -13.13
CA ILE A 273 -0.89 14.99 -13.38
C ILE A 273 0.40 14.26 -12.96
N CYS A 274 1.57 14.89 -13.15
CA CYS A 274 2.82 14.35 -12.62
C CYS A 274 2.76 14.24 -11.10
N ASN A 275 2.41 15.33 -10.41
CA ASN A 275 2.28 15.37 -8.96
C ASN A 275 1.29 14.32 -8.46
N LYS A 276 0.09 14.27 -9.06
CA LYS A 276 -0.94 13.28 -8.66
C LYS A 276 -0.51 11.85 -8.93
N SER A 277 0.25 11.60 -10.00
CA SER A 277 0.72 10.25 -10.32
C SER A 277 1.69 9.68 -9.27
N PHE A 278 2.50 10.50 -8.62
CA PHE A 278 3.29 10.11 -7.46
C PHE A 278 2.44 10.05 -6.19
N ASN A 279 1.53 10.98 -6.01
CA ASN A 279 0.64 11.13 -4.86
C ASN A 279 1.37 11.08 -3.52
N LEU A 280 2.42 11.89 -3.37
CA LEU A 280 3.27 11.92 -2.20
C LEU A 280 2.57 12.60 -1.00
N SER A 281 2.96 12.19 0.19
CA SER A 281 2.49 12.79 1.44
C SER A 281 3.35 13.98 1.81
N TYR A 282 2.76 15.17 1.93
CA TYR A 282 3.47 16.36 2.39
C TYR A 282 3.88 16.25 3.86
N CYS A 283 2.99 15.77 4.72
CA CYS A 283 3.30 15.56 6.14
C CYS A 283 4.21 14.32 6.38
N GLY A 284 4.13 13.29 5.55
CA GLY A 284 5.00 12.12 5.64
C GLY A 284 6.48 12.43 5.33
N PHE A 285 6.77 13.52 4.60
CA PHE A 285 8.13 13.96 4.35
C PHE A 285 8.83 14.50 5.61
N ASP A 286 8.07 15.05 6.54
CA ASP A 286 8.57 15.74 7.75
C ASP A 286 8.68 14.80 8.98
N LEU A 287 8.39 13.51 8.84
CA LEU A 287 8.42 12.53 9.94
C LEU A 287 9.82 12.18 10.43
#